data_78cc1c3a1ae63d4fee1900f60438819e
#
_entry.id   78cc1c3a1ae63d4fee1900f60438819e
#
_cell.length_a   1.000
_cell.length_b   1.000
_cell.length_c   1.000
_cell.angle_alpha   90.00
_cell.angle_beta   90.00
_cell.angle_gamma   90.00
#
_symmetry.space_group_name_H-M   'P 1'
#
loop_
_entity.id
_entity.type
_entity.pdbx_description
1 polymer ?
#
loop_
_entity_poly.entity_id
_entity_poly.type
_entity_poly.pdbx_seq_one_letter_code
_entity_poly.pdbx_strand_id
1 'polypeptide(L)'
;MNFIENESAQKLRGGYYTPLDLAVYIVRWTLDNNPKNLLEPSCGDGIFIQALSEMELPIGLSFTGFEILAEEAAKARDRCKNEPRLNSSIHTRDFLEWAINQMVDGNSKFDAVVGNPPFIRYQYLPEESQQKAETIFKMLNLPFTMHTNAWVPFVLASISLLKPGGRLGMIIPSEIVHVMHAQSLRTYLGTVCSRFLIIDPEDIWFDGTLQGALILLAEKKNSPIDHSDGLGIVKVVGRDFLSGNPADLFNNTARINGKTVVGKWTKALLTKSERELIDSLYEHTDVHRFDQIA
;
A
#
# COMPACT_ATOMS: atom_id res chain seq x y z
N MET A 1 -32.30 -2.52 -14.16
CA MET A 1 -32.02 -1.95 -12.85
C MET A 1 -30.79 -1.06 -13.01
N ASN A 2 -30.99 0.26 -13.00
CA ASN A 2 -29.88 1.23 -13.14
C ASN A 2 -29.19 1.40 -11.80
N PHE A 3 -28.06 0.71 -11.59
CA PHE A 3 -27.21 0.87 -10.41
C PHE A 3 -26.25 2.08 -10.50
N ILE A 4 -26.40 2.95 -11.51
CA ILE A 4 -25.43 3.98 -11.84
C ILE A 4 -25.83 5.38 -11.31
N GLU A 5 -27.06 5.60 -10.87
CA GLU A 5 -27.55 6.98 -10.60
C GLU A 5 -27.24 7.57 -9.22
N ASN A 6 -26.58 6.85 -8.29
CA ASN A 6 -26.33 7.35 -6.92
C ASN A 6 -24.86 7.28 -6.46
N GLU A 7 -23.91 7.02 -7.33
CA GLU A 7 -22.51 7.13 -6.93
C GLU A 7 -22.06 8.59 -7.04
N SER A 8 -21.63 9.18 -5.92
CA SER A 8 -21.06 10.53 -5.92
C SER A 8 -19.88 10.56 -6.90
N ALA A 9 -19.66 11.69 -7.59
CA ALA A 9 -18.52 11.87 -8.51
C ALA A 9 -17.17 11.52 -7.87
N GLN A 10 -17.09 11.54 -6.55
CA GLN A 10 -15.94 11.18 -5.74
C GLN A 10 -15.72 9.66 -5.67
N LYS A 11 -16.78 8.86 -5.51
CA LYS A 11 -16.70 7.38 -5.54
C LYS A 11 -16.27 6.87 -6.92
N LEU A 12 -16.75 7.48 -7.99
CA LEU A 12 -16.35 7.15 -9.36
C LEU A 12 -14.85 7.41 -9.63
N ARG A 13 -14.23 8.31 -8.86
CA ARG A 13 -12.79 8.63 -8.92
C ARG A 13 -11.95 7.79 -7.97
N GLY A 14 -12.54 6.81 -7.27
CA GLY A 14 -11.82 5.95 -6.33
C GLY A 14 -11.37 6.64 -5.05
N GLY A 15 -11.87 7.85 -4.77
CA GLY A 15 -11.56 8.62 -3.57
C GLY A 15 -12.42 8.18 -2.39
N TYR A 16 -11.82 7.48 -1.44
CA TYR A 16 -12.44 7.16 -0.16
C TYR A 16 -11.73 7.92 0.95
N TYR A 17 -12.49 8.64 1.78
CA TYR A 17 -11.91 9.31 2.94
C TYR A 17 -11.41 8.29 3.95
N THR A 18 -10.15 8.39 4.28
CA THR A 18 -9.53 7.56 5.31
C THR A 18 -10.04 7.98 6.69
N PRO A 19 -10.57 7.07 7.52
CA PRO A 19 -10.83 7.36 8.92
C PRO A 19 -9.56 7.81 9.65
N LEU A 20 -9.69 8.82 10.51
CA LEU A 20 -8.53 9.42 11.19
C LEU A 20 -7.77 8.42 12.06
N ASP A 21 -8.46 7.53 12.75
CA ASP A 21 -7.86 6.48 13.57
C ASP A 21 -6.95 5.52 12.78
N LEU A 22 -7.36 5.15 11.55
CA LEU A 22 -6.53 4.36 10.64
C LEU A 22 -5.31 5.15 10.15
N ALA A 23 -5.49 6.44 9.82
CA ALA A 23 -4.38 7.30 9.42
C ALA A 23 -3.37 7.48 10.56
N VAL A 24 -3.83 7.69 11.80
CA VAL A 24 -3.00 7.76 13.01
C VAL A 24 -2.20 6.47 13.21
N TYR A 25 -2.82 5.31 13.07
CA TYR A 25 -2.14 4.03 13.21
C TYR A 25 -1.02 3.86 12.18
N ILE A 26 -1.28 4.20 10.92
CA ILE A 26 -0.28 4.12 9.84
C ILE A 26 0.86 5.13 10.06
N VAL A 27 0.54 6.36 10.49
CA VAL A 27 1.54 7.38 10.81
C VAL A 27 2.45 6.92 11.95
N ARG A 28 1.89 6.35 13.03
CA ARG A 28 2.68 5.78 14.15
C ARG A 28 3.69 4.75 13.66
N TRP A 29 3.31 3.87 12.73
CA TRP A 29 4.22 2.91 12.10
C TRP A 29 5.40 3.57 11.39
N THR A 30 5.11 4.58 10.58
CA THR A 30 6.12 5.24 9.76
C THR A 30 7.02 6.16 10.56
N LEU A 31 6.51 6.82 11.61
CA LEU A 31 7.29 7.71 12.49
C LEU A 31 8.23 6.96 13.42
N ASP A 32 7.94 5.72 13.78
CA ASP A 32 8.77 4.89 14.66
C ASP A 32 10.22 4.71 14.14
N ASN A 33 10.44 4.87 12.82
CA ASN A 33 11.76 4.87 12.20
C ASN A 33 12.44 6.25 12.13
N ASN A 34 11.90 7.25 12.84
CA ASN A 34 12.42 8.63 12.90
C ASN A 34 12.74 9.24 11.51
N PRO A 35 11.77 9.24 10.57
CA PRO A 35 11.99 9.71 9.20
C PRO A 35 12.31 11.20 9.13
N LYS A 36 13.08 11.61 8.11
CA LYS A 36 13.31 13.02 7.77
C LYS A 36 12.46 13.47 6.60
N ASN A 37 12.12 12.56 5.69
CA ASN A 37 11.32 12.86 4.50
C ASN A 37 10.17 11.85 4.40
N LEU A 38 8.95 12.37 4.47
CA LEU A 38 7.70 11.60 4.36
C LEU A 38 6.98 11.99 3.07
N LEU A 39 6.52 10.99 2.33
CA LEU A 39 5.76 11.15 1.09
C LEU A 39 4.32 10.69 1.27
N GLU A 40 3.38 11.44 0.70
CA GLU A 40 1.99 11.01 0.48
C GLU A 40 1.62 11.19 -0.99
N PRO A 41 1.45 10.11 -1.78
CA PRO A 41 1.26 10.17 -3.23
C PRO A 41 -0.13 10.62 -3.69
N SER A 42 -1.11 10.64 -2.79
CA SER A 42 -2.51 11.02 -3.05
C SER A 42 -3.14 11.57 -1.78
N CYS A 43 -2.82 12.83 -1.45
CA CYS A 43 -3.11 13.33 -0.10
C CYS A 43 -4.57 13.80 0.11
N GLY A 44 -5.37 13.90 -0.94
CA GLY A 44 -6.75 14.36 -0.82
C GLY A 44 -6.85 15.67 -0.06
N ASP A 45 -7.74 15.70 0.94
CA ASP A 45 -7.93 16.83 1.84
C ASP A 45 -6.89 16.91 2.98
N GLY A 46 -5.94 15.96 3.04
CA GLY A 46 -4.83 15.97 4.02
C GLY A 46 -5.11 15.25 5.33
N ILE A 47 -5.82 14.13 5.32
CA ILE A 47 -6.11 13.35 6.54
C ILE A 47 -4.85 12.84 7.24
N PHE A 48 -3.80 12.45 6.49
CA PHE A 48 -2.53 12.04 7.07
C PHE A 48 -1.76 13.23 7.69
N ILE A 49 -1.96 14.46 7.18
CA ILE A 49 -1.43 15.69 7.82
C ILE A 49 -2.13 15.89 9.17
N GLN A 50 -3.45 15.68 9.22
CA GLN A 50 -4.18 15.74 10.48
C GLN A 50 -3.69 14.66 11.45
N ALA A 51 -3.46 13.42 10.99
CA ALA A 51 -2.90 12.37 11.82
C ALA A 51 -1.49 12.72 12.36
N LEU A 52 -0.66 13.36 11.55
CA LEU A 52 0.66 13.86 11.96
C LEU A 52 0.54 14.92 13.06
N SER A 53 -0.48 15.79 13.02
CA SER A 53 -0.67 16.84 14.04
C SER A 53 -0.98 16.27 15.43
N GLU A 54 -1.47 15.03 15.52
CA GLU A 54 -1.74 14.33 16.78
C GLU A 54 -0.51 13.62 17.36
N MET A 55 0.65 13.69 16.66
CA MET A 55 1.87 12.97 17.03
C MET A 55 3.00 13.90 17.51
N GLU A 56 3.94 13.31 18.23
CA GLU A 56 5.28 13.91 18.35
C GLU A 56 6.03 13.70 17.04
N LEU A 57 6.41 14.81 16.40
CA LEU A 57 7.07 14.74 15.10
C LEU A 57 8.60 14.71 15.24
N PRO A 58 9.29 13.92 14.41
CA PRO A 58 10.75 14.02 14.29
C PRO A 58 11.19 15.44 13.95
N ILE A 59 12.24 15.92 14.62
CA ILE A 59 12.78 17.26 14.38
C ILE A 59 13.19 17.41 12.90
N GLY A 60 12.63 18.43 12.24
CA GLY A 60 12.91 18.73 10.84
C GLY A 60 12.27 17.77 9.84
N LEU A 61 11.18 17.10 10.23
CA LEU A 61 10.39 16.26 9.32
C LEU A 61 9.87 17.10 8.15
N SER A 62 10.21 16.68 6.94
CA SER A 62 9.67 17.22 5.69
C SER A 62 8.58 16.32 5.14
N PHE A 63 7.44 16.92 4.81
CA PHE A 63 6.30 16.24 4.20
C PHE A 63 6.10 16.69 2.76
N THR A 64 6.01 15.73 1.84
CA THR A 64 5.72 16.00 0.43
C THR A 64 4.42 15.28 0.06
N GLY A 65 3.38 16.04 -0.28
CA GLY A 65 2.08 15.53 -0.69
C GLY A 65 1.80 15.81 -2.16
N PHE A 66 1.08 14.90 -2.81
CA PHE A 66 0.57 15.07 -4.18
C PHE A 66 -0.94 14.92 -4.19
N GLU A 67 -1.61 15.80 -4.90
CA GLU A 67 -3.05 15.71 -5.15
C GLU A 67 -3.35 16.32 -6.53
N ILE A 68 -4.15 15.63 -7.33
CA ILE A 68 -4.47 16.09 -8.69
C ILE A 68 -5.60 17.14 -8.70
N LEU A 69 -6.49 17.10 -7.70
CA LEU A 69 -7.62 18.01 -7.58
C LEU A 69 -7.22 19.26 -6.81
N ALA A 70 -7.32 20.41 -7.46
CA ALA A 70 -6.91 21.69 -6.88
C ALA A 70 -7.67 22.04 -5.59
N GLU A 71 -8.96 21.69 -5.51
CA GLU A 71 -9.80 21.93 -4.32
C GLU A 71 -9.36 21.11 -3.13
N GLU A 72 -9.06 19.81 -3.33
CA GLU A 72 -8.57 18.94 -2.25
C GLU A 72 -7.15 19.34 -1.83
N ALA A 73 -6.28 19.62 -2.80
CA ALA A 73 -4.93 20.13 -2.52
C ALA A 73 -4.94 21.44 -1.72
N ALA A 74 -5.94 22.31 -1.94
CA ALA A 74 -6.10 23.54 -1.15
C ALA A 74 -6.43 23.23 0.31
N LYS A 75 -7.34 22.28 0.58
CA LYS A 75 -7.67 21.82 1.93
C LYS A 75 -6.45 21.23 2.64
N ALA A 76 -5.67 20.39 1.93
CA ALA A 76 -4.43 19.83 2.47
C ALA A 76 -3.41 20.93 2.84
N ARG A 77 -3.25 21.96 1.99
CA ARG A 77 -2.39 23.12 2.30
C ARG A 77 -2.87 23.89 3.53
N ASP A 78 -4.18 24.05 3.70
CA ASP A 78 -4.73 24.72 4.88
C ASP A 78 -4.48 23.92 6.16
N ARG A 79 -4.56 22.58 6.10
CA ARG A 79 -4.13 21.73 7.24
C ARG A 79 -2.64 21.89 7.53
N CYS A 80 -1.78 21.96 6.51
CA CYS A 80 -0.34 22.21 6.70
C CYS A 80 -0.05 23.54 7.40
N LYS A 81 -0.79 24.61 7.10
CA LYS A 81 -0.64 25.90 7.78
C LYS A 81 -0.92 25.83 9.28
N ASN A 82 -1.81 24.91 9.68
CA ASN A 82 -2.16 24.68 11.08
C ASN A 82 -1.17 23.76 11.81
N GLU A 83 -0.17 23.21 11.09
CA GLU A 83 0.87 22.35 11.67
C GLU A 83 2.29 22.90 11.36
N PRO A 84 2.69 23.95 12.07
CA PRO A 84 3.97 24.66 11.81
C PRO A 84 5.22 23.83 12.13
N ARG A 85 5.09 22.70 12.86
CA ARG A 85 6.21 21.79 13.14
C ARG A 85 6.60 20.97 11.89
N LEU A 86 5.72 20.94 10.87
CA LEU A 86 5.90 20.16 9.65
C LEU A 86 6.40 21.06 8.51
N ASN A 87 7.58 20.76 7.98
CA ASN A 87 8.06 21.40 6.74
C ASN A 87 7.35 20.75 5.55
N SER A 88 6.21 21.31 5.13
CA SER A 88 5.30 20.67 4.16
C SER A 88 5.33 21.32 2.79
N SER A 89 5.21 20.47 1.75
CA SER A 89 5.03 20.86 0.34
C SER A 89 3.92 20.04 -0.29
N ILE A 90 2.82 20.71 -0.70
CA ILE A 90 1.68 20.08 -1.39
C ILE A 90 1.68 20.47 -2.87
N HIS A 91 1.86 19.49 -3.73
CA HIS A 91 1.91 19.64 -5.18
C HIS A 91 0.55 19.30 -5.82
N THR A 92 -0.03 20.28 -6.54
CA THR A 92 -1.25 20.02 -7.34
C THR A 92 -0.83 19.49 -8.69
N ARG A 93 -0.58 18.18 -8.77
CA ARG A 93 -0.15 17.50 -10.00
C ARG A 93 -0.27 15.98 -9.87
N ASP A 94 -0.17 15.29 -10.99
CA ASP A 94 -0.13 13.82 -11.04
C ASP A 94 1.16 13.28 -10.39
N PHE A 95 0.97 12.41 -9.38
CA PHE A 95 2.08 11.76 -8.69
C PHE A 95 2.84 10.78 -9.60
N LEU A 96 2.14 9.99 -10.42
CA LEU A 96 2.80 8.98 -11.26
C LEU A 96 3.72 9.62 -12.30
N GLU A 97 3.29 10.74 -12.91
CA GLU A 97 4.13 11.52 -13.82
C GLU A 97 5.40 12.03 -13.12
N TRP A 98 5.23 12.60 -11.93
CA TRP A 98 6.38 13.07 -11.15
C TRP A 98 7.29 11.92 -10.73
N ALA A 99 6.72 10.80 -10.26
CA ALA A 99 7.47 9.64 -9.82
C ALA A 99 8.32 9.03 -10.94
N ILE A 100 7.79 8.92 -12.16
CA ILE A 100 8.53 8.44 -13.33
C ILE A 100 9.81 9.27 -13.52
N ASN A 101 9.72 10.60 -13.48
CA ASN A 101 10.88 11.48 -13.61
C ASN A 101 11.90 11.26 -12.48
N GLN A 102 11.45 11.06 -11.23
CA GLN A 102 12.35 10.76 -10.12
C GLN A 102 13.04 9.39 -10.23
N MET A 103 12.30 8.40 -10.75
CA MET A 103 12.83 7.04 -10.95
C MET A 103 13.92 7.00 -12.03
N VAL A 104 13.81 7.83 -13.08
CA VAL A 104 14.87 7.98 -14.10
C VAL A 104 16.17 8.44 -13.47
N ASP A 105 16.10 9.38 -12.53
CA ASP A 105 17.28 9.92 -11.83
C ASP A 105 17.93 8.93 -10.84
N GLY A 106 17.28 7.80 -10.58
CA GLY A 106 17.78 6.73 -9.69
C GLY A 106 17.86 7.12 -8.20
N ASN A 107 17.23 8.21 -7.79
CA ASN A 107 17.32 8.76 -6.44
C ASN A 107 16.18 8.30 -5.54
N SER A 108 16.49 7.42 -4.58
CA SER A 108 15.60 7.15 -3.44
C SER A 108 15.61 8.36 -2.49
N LYS A 109 14.45 8.98 -2.23
CA LYS A 109 14.39 10.28 -1.55
C LYS A 109 13.71 10.25 -0.19
N PHE A 110 12.85 9.27 0.06
CA PHE A 110 11.97 9.26 1.23
C PHE A 110 12.34 8.18 2.24
N ASP A 111 12.26 8.55 3.49
CA ASP A 111 12.45 7.62 4.61
C ASP A 111 11.15 6.88 4.92
N ALA A 112 10.02 7.52 4.62
CA ALA A 112 8.70 6.94 4.83
C ALA A 112 7.70 7.36 3.75
N VAL A 113 6.70 6.51 3.52
CA VAL A 113 5.54 6.77 2.66
C VAL A 113 4.27 6.37 3.41
N VAL A 114 3.27 7.25 3.38
CA VAL A 114 1.91 6.97 3.86
C VAL A 114 0.92 7.24 2.74
N GLY A 115 -0.27 6.64 2.80
CA GLY A 115 -1.32 7.02 1.86
C GLY A 115 -2.46 6.02 1.73
N ASN A 116 -3.47 6.47 1.00
CA ASN A 116 -4.59 5.69 0.51
C ASN A 116 -4.73 5.99 -0.99
N PRO A 117 -4.07 5.22 -1.87
CA PRO A 117 -4.09 5.48 -3.31
C PRO A 117 -5.49 5.27 -3.91
N PRO A 118 -5.80 5.85 -5.10
CA PRO A 118 -7.12 5.76 -5.68
C PRO A 118 -7.49 4.34 -6.13
N PHE A 119 -8.67 3.83 -5.71
CA PHE A 119 -9.17 2.49 -6.05
C PHE A 119 -9.97 2.48 -7.36
N ILE A 120 -9.35 2.91 -8.46
CA ILE A 120 -9.96 2.97 -9.78
C ILE A 120 -9.60 1.72 -10.58
N ARG A 121 -10.61 1.07 -11.17
CA ARG A 121 -10.38 -0.07 -12.06
C ARG A 121 -9.75 0.39 -13.38
N TYR A 122 -8.87 -0.42 -13.95
CA TYR A 122 -8.12 -0.13 -15.18
C TYR A 122 -9.01 0.40 -16.32
N GLN A 123 -10.14 -0.22 -16.55
CA GLN A 123 -11.06 0.14 -17.63
C GLN A 123 -11.66 1.55 -17.51
N TYR A 124 -11.59 2.18 -16.34
CA TYR A 124 -12.06 3.55 -16.10
C TYR A 124 -10.91 4.56 -16.03
N LEU A 125 -9.67 4.12 -16.19
CA LEU A 125 -8.51 5.01 -16.23
C LEU A 125 -8.42 5.69 -17.60
N PRO A 126 -8.12 7.00 -17.64
CA PRO A 126 -7.72 7.67 -18.87
C PRO A 126 -6.50 6.98 -19.51
N GLU A 127 -6.41 7.00 -20.84
CA GLU A 127 -5.31 6.37 -21.58
C GLU A 127 -3.92 6.85 -21.10
N GLU A 128 -3.79 8.13 -20.83
CA GLU A 128 -2.55 8.71 -20.29
C GLU A 128 -2.15 8.07 -18.94
N SER A 129 -3.12 7.83 -18.06
CA SER A 129 -2.87 7.17 -16.77
C SER A 129 -2.49 5.70 -16.94
N GLN A 130 -3.07 5.01 -17.94
CA GLN A 130 -2.70 3.64 -18.30
C GLN A 130 -1.25 3.57 -18.81
N GLN A 131 -0.83 4.52 -19.65
CA GLN A 131 0.54 4.61 -20.19
C GLN A 131 1.55 4.90 -19.07
N LYS A 132 1.21 5.76 -18.10
CA LYS A 132 2.07 6.00 -16.92
C LYS A 132 2.23 4.74 -16.08
N ALA A 133 1.13 4.01 -15.85
CA ALA A 133 1.18 2.72 -15.15
C ALA A 133 2.12 1.72 -15.86
N GLU A 134 1.94 1.53 -17.16
CA GLU A 134 2.80 0.65 -17.97
C GLU A 134 4.27 1.08 -17.91
N THR A 135 4.55 2.37 -17.97
CA THR A 135 5.91 2.93 -17.88
C THR A 135 6.57 2.54 -16.56
N ILE A 136 5.87 2.66 -15.42
CA ILE A 136 6.40 2.27 -14.10
C ILE A 136 6.72 0.78 -14.06
N PHE A 137 5.83 -0.08 -14.57
CA PHE A 137 6.09 -1.52 -14.63
C PHE A 137 7.33 -1.83 -15.47
N LYS A 138 7.48 -1.19 -16.62
CA LYS A 138 8.62 -1.32 -17.52
C LYS A 138 9.94 -0.89 -16.85
N MET A 139 9.93 0.24 -16.15
CA MET A 139 11.11 0.73 -15.41
C MET A 139 11.54 -0.23 -14.30
N LEU A 140 10.60 -0.94 -13.69
CA LEU A 140 10.85 -1.93 -12.64
C LEU A 140 11.09 -3.35 -13.16
N ASN A 141 11.12 -3.55 -14.48
CA ASN A 141 11.22 -4.85 -15.15
C ASN A 141 10.12 -5.84 -14.70
N LEU A 142 8.90 -5.34 -14.54
CA LEU A 142 7.74 -6.13 -14.11
C LEU A 142 6.77 -6.37 -15.28
N PRO A 143 6.16 -7.57 -15.37
CA PRO A 143 5.09 -7.83 -16.32
C PRO A 143 3.89 -6.90 -16.07
N PHE A 144 3.41 -6.21 -17.10
CA PHE A 144 2.22 -5.39 -17.06
C PHE A 144 1.03 -6.13 -17.68
N THR A 145 -0.15 -5.91 -17.13
CA THR A 145 -1.42 -6.41 -17.66
C THR A 145 -2.45 -5.30 -17.79
N MET A 146 -3.27 -5.31 -18.85
CA MET A 146 -4.35 -4.34 -19.08
C MET A 146 -5.55 -4.48 -18.11
N HIS A 147 -5.35 -5.09 -16.96
CA HIS A 147 -6.30 -5.19 -15.85
C HIS A 147 -5.75 -4.57 -14.57
N THR A 148 -4.57 -3.93 -14.64
CA THR A 148 -3.88 -3.36 -13.48
C THR A 148 -4.59 -2.12 -12.98
N ASN A 149 -5.27 -2.22 -11.83
CA ASN A 149 -5.98 -1.12 -11.20
C ASN A 149 -5.03 0.01 -10.74
N ALA A 150 -5.55 1.24 -10.61
CA ALA A 150 -4.77 2.46 -10.36
C ALA A 150 -3.85 2.38 -9.14
N TRP A 151 -4.30 1.76 -8.03
CA TRP A 151 -3.54 1.68 -6.78
C TRP A 151 -2.20 0.94 -6.92
N VAL A 152 -2.09 -0.02 -7.85
CA VAL A 152 -0.88 -0.85 -8.01
C VAL A 152 0.35 -0.02 -8.42
N PRO A 153 0.32 0.80 -9.50
CA PRO A 153 1.45 1.66 -9.85
C PRO A 153 1.78 2.70 -8.78
N PHE A 154 0.80 3.18 -7.99
CA PHE A 154 1.08 4.07 -6.85
C PHE A 154 1.93 3.38 -5.79
N VAL A 155 1.60 2.13 -5.41
CA VAL A 155 2.40 1.36 -4.43
C VAL A 155 3.79 1.05 -4.99
N LEU A 156 3.89 0.60 -6.24
CA LEU A 156 5.18 0.30 -6.90
C LEU A 156 6.10 1.52 -6.92
N ALA A 157 5.61 2.66 -7.40
CA ALA A 157 6.37 3.91 -7.45
C ALA A 157 6.79 4.37 -6.05
N SER A 158 5.88 4.30 -5.07
CA SER A 158 6.16 4.68 -3.68
C SER A 158 7.28 3.86 -3.07
N ILE A 159 7.26 2.54 -3.23
CA ILE A 159 8.33 1.66 -2.73
C ILE A 159 9.65 1.94 -3.45
N SER A 160 9.62 2.20 -4.77
CA SER A 160 10.84 2.49 -5.53
C SER A 160 11.54 3.75 -5.00
N LEU A 161 10.78 4.76 -4.61
CA LEU A 161 11.26 6.04 -4.09
C LEU A 161 11.70 6.01 -2.62
N LEU A 162 11.43 4.92 -1.89
CA LEU A 162 11.95 4.75 -0.54
C LEU A 162 13.46 4.56 -0.55
N LYS A 163 14.13 5.17 0.43
CA LYS A 163 15.53 4.86 0.78
C LYS A 163 15.66 3.43 1.29
N PRO A 164 16.87 2.86 1.31
CA PRO A 164 17.15 1.63 2.06
C PRO A 164 16.67 1.75 3.51
N GLY A 165 16.00 0.72 4.03
CA GLY A 165 15.40 0.71 5.38
C GLY A 165 14.15 1.59 5.54
N GLY A 166 13.71 2.26 4.48
CA GLY A 166 12.51 3.10 4.52
C GLY A 166 11.23 2.30 4.70
N ARG A 167 10.20 2.93 5.25
CA ARG A 167 8.92 2.30 5.61
C ARG A 167 7.76 2.81 4.77
N LEU A 168 6.87 1.90 4.41
CA LEU A 168 5.60 2.20 3.74
C LEU A 168 4.44 1.76 4.61
N GLY A 169 3.46 2.63 4.81
CA GLY A 169 2.16 2.32 5.40
C GLY A 169 1.05 2.82 4.49
N MET A 170 0.28 1.90 3.90
CA MET A 170 -0.79 2.26 2.96
C MET A 170 -2.07 1.45 3.21
N ILE A 171 -3.19 2.11 2.95
CA ILE A 171 -4.47 1.42 2.80
C ILE A 171 -4.60 1.01 1.33
N ILE A 172 -4.85 -0.25 1.07
CA ILE A 172 -4.95 -0.78 -0.29
C ILE A 172 -6.12 -1.78 -0.39
N PRO A 173 -6.64 -2.07 -1.59
CA PRO A 173 -7.67 -3.08 -1.77
C PRO A 173 -7.23 -4.48 -1.34
N SER A 174 -8.14 -5.24 -0.73
CA SER A 174 -7.93 -6.64 -0.37
C SER A 174 -7.64 -7.55 -1.58
N GLU A 175 -7.91 -7.06 -2.77
CA GLU A 175 -7.52 -7.69 -4.05
C GLU A 175 -6.05 -8.10 -4.11
N ILE A 176 -5.14 -7.41 -3.40
CA ILE A 176 -3.71 -7.74 -3.39
C ILE A 176 -3.46 -9.22 -3.06
N VAL A 177 -4.32 -9.84 -2.27
CA VAL A 177 -4.12 -11.20 -1.78
C VAL A 177 -4.34 -12.25 -2.89
N HIS A 178 -5.29 -12.00 -3.81
CA HIS A 178 -5.76 -13.07 -4.71
C HIS A 178 -5.83 -12.72 -6.19
N VAL A 179 -5.92 -11.43 -6.58
CA VAL A 179 -6.10 -11.09 -7.99
C VAL A 179 -4.81 -11.27 -8.80
N MET A 180 -4.95 -11.73 -10.04
CA MET A 180 -3.81 -12.00 -10.92
C MET A 180 -3.04 -10.72 -11.30
N HIS A 181 -3.74 -9.63 -11.56
CA HIS A 181 -3.10 -8.37 -11.96
C HIS A 181 -2.26 -7.70 -10.84
N ALA A 182 -2.40 -8.12 -9.57
CA ALA A 182 -1.52 -7.71 -8.49
C ALA A 182 -0.28 -8.62 -8.33
N GLN A 183 -0.09 -9.63 -9.20
CA GLN A 183 1.03 -10.56 -9.12
C GLN A 183 2.39 -9.85 -9.19
N SER A 184 2.54 -8.90 -10.10
CA SER A 184 3.78 -8.14 -10.26
C SER A 184 4.13 -7.35 -8.99
N LEU A 185 3.12 -6.74 -8.34
CA LEU A 185 3.31 -6.05 -7.07
C LEU A 185 3.74 -7.02 -5.96
N ARG A 186 3.07 -8.18 -5.84
CA ARG A 186 3.45 -9.21 -4.85
C ARG A 186 4.89 -9.68 -5.04
N THR A 187 5.29 -9.92 -6.27
CA THR A 187 6.66 -10.31 -6.62
C THR A 187 7.65 -9.19 -6.26
N TYR A 188 7.31 -7.95 -6.58
CA TYR A 188 8.14 -6.80 -6.27
C TYR A 188 8.33 -6.61 -4.77
N LEU A 189 7.25 -6.68 -3.97
CA LEU A 189 7.32 -6.65 -2.52
C LEU A 189 8.27 -7.72 -1.96
N GLY A 190 8.13 -8.97 -2.38
CA GLY A 190 9.01 -10.07 -1.96
C GLY A 190 10.47 -9.88 -2.36
N THR A 191 10.73 -9.13 -3.43
CA THR A 191 12.09 -8.89 -3.93
C THR A 191 12.77 -7.73 -3.21
N VAL A 192 12.06 -6.60 -3.00
CA VAL A 192 12.68 -5.36 -2.54
C VAL A 192 12.44 -5.03 -1.07
N CYS A 193 11.45 -5.66 -0.42
CA CYS A 193 11.19 -5.47 1.00
C CYS A 193 11.88 -6.55 1.83
N SER A 194 12.44 -6.14 2.97
CA SER A 194 12.99 -7.06 3.98
C SER A 194 11.87 -7.86 4.62
N ARG A 195 10.74 -7.21 4.86
CA ARG A 195 9.54 -7.79 5.48
C ARG A 195 8.32 -6.91 5.22
N PHE A 196 7.15 -7.49 5.19
CA PHE A 196 5.89 -6.77 5.04
C PHE A 196 4.74 -7.50 5.73
N LEU A 197 3.73 -6.73 6.14
CA LEU A 197 2.59 -7.19 6.91
C LEU A 197 1.30 -6.70 6.24
N ILE A 198 0.33 -7.58 6.14
CA ILE A 198 -1.06 -7.25 5.81
C ILE A 198 -1.89 -7.35 7.09
N ILE A 199 -2.61 -6.27 7.41
CA ILE A 199 -3.64 -6.25 8.43
C ILE A 199 -4.98 -6.31 7.69
N ASP A 200 -5.64 -7.46 7.80
CA ASP A 200 -6.86 -7.81 7.06
C ASP A 200 -8.07 -7.73 8.01
N PRO A 201 -8.95 -6.73 7.87
CA PRO A 201 -10.13 -6.63 8.72
C PRO A 201 -11.19 -7.66 8.32
N GLU A 202 -11.88 -8.22 9.31
CA GLU A 202 -13.11 -8.97 9.08
C GLU A 202 -14.29 -8.05 8.80
N ASP A 203 -14.23 -6.79 9.26
CA ASP A 203 -15.25 -5.77 9.09
C ASP A 203 -14.91 -4.81 7.94
N ILE A 204 -15.95 -4.21 7.34
CA ILE A 204 -15.77 -3.17 6.32
C ILE A 204 -15.42 -1.84 7.02
N TRP A 205 -14.21 -1.31 6.75
CA TRP A 205 -13.76 -0.04 7.35
C TRP A 205 -14.32 1.21 6.68
N PHE A 206 -14.83 1.09 5.47
CA PHE A 206 -15.32 2.22 4.67
C PHE A 206 -16.79 2.04 4.33
N ASP A 207 -17.64 2.95 4.80
CA ASP A 207 -19.05 2.94 4.50
C ASP A 207 -19.32 3.08 2.99
N GLY A 208 -20.17 2.22 2.47
CA GLY A 208 -20.61 2.25 1.08
C GLY A 208 -19.58 1.79 0.05
N THR A 209 -18.55 1.02 0.46
CA THR A 209 -17.66 0.31 -0.46
C THR A 209 -18.13 -1.12 -0.66
N LEU A 210 -18.08 -1.60 -1.91
CA LEU A 210 -18.23 -3.02 -2.24
C LEU A 210 -16.90 -3.77 -2.17
N GLN A 211 -15.80 -3.05 -1.95
CA GLN A 211 -14.44 -3.56 -2.03
C GLN A 211 -13.80 -3.52 -0.64
N GLY A 212 -13.35 -4.66 -0.14
CA GLY A 212 -12.58 -4.74 1.10
C GLY A 212 -11.27 -3.96 0.96
N ALA A 213 -10.89 -3.26 2.02
CA ALA A 213 -9.59 -2.60 2.12
C ALA A 213 -8.81 -3.19 3.30
N LEU A 214 -7.49 -3.17 3.20
CA LEU A 214 -6.57 -3.64 4.23
C LEU A 214 -5.41 -2.65 4.40
N ILE A 215 -4.65 -2.79 5.49
CA ILE A 215 -3.41 -2.01 5.67
C ILE A 215 -2.23 -2.88 5.21
N LEU A 216 -1.40 -2.29 4.35
CA LEU A 216 -0.08 -2.80 3.99
C LEU A 216 0.98 -2.00 4.76
N LEU A 217 1.75 -2.68 5.61
CA LEU A 217 2.97 -2.15 6.21
C LEU A 217 4.17 -2.87 5.57
N ALA A 218 5.17 -2.13 5.12
CA ALA A 218 6.36 -2.72 4.50
C ALA A 218 7.63 -1.96 4.89
N GLU A 219 8.73 -2.69 4.98
CA GLU A 219 10.06 -2.15 5.21
C GLU A 219 10.97 -2.55 4.05
N LYS A 220 11.56 -1.56 3.38
CA LYS A 220 12.48 -1.79 2.27
C LYS A 220 13.80 -2.37 2.77
N LYS A 221 14.41 -3.27 2.01
CA LYS A 221 15.75 -3.80 2.30
C LYS A 221 16.78 -2.68 2.42
N ASN A 222 17.76 -2.85 3.28
CA ASN A 222 18.93 -1.96 3.37
C ASN A 222 19.87 -2.16 2.19
N SER A 223 19.97 -3.40 1.68
CA SER A 223 20.75 -3.75 0.51
C SER A 223 19.96 -4.70 -0.39
N PRO A 224 20.13 -4.66 -1.72
CA PRO A 224 19.49 -5.60 -2.65
C PRO A 224 19.81 -7.08 -2.38
N ILE A 225 20.94 -7.36 -1.75
CA ILE A 225 21.38 -8.72 -1.40
C ILE A 225 20.77 -9.25 -0.09
N ASP A 226 20.13 -8.36 0.70
CA ASP A 226 19.52 -8.77 1.95
C ASP A 226 18.41 -9.79 1.72
N HIS A 227 18.25 -10.70 2.68
CA HIS A 227 17.14 -11.65 2.66
C HIS A 227 15.81 -10.94 2.93
N SER A 228 14.74 -11.50 2.39
CA SER A 228 13.37 -11.10 2.75
C SER A 228 12.77 -12.14 3.71
N ASP A 229 12.35 -11.70 4.87
CA ASP A 229 11.61 -12.54 5.82
C ASP A 229 10.19 -12.86 5.31
N GLY A 230 9.72 -12.08 4.33
CA GLY A 230 8.47 -12.32 3.64
C GLY A 230 7.27 -11.64 4.23
N LEU A 231 6.11 -12.27 4.00
CA LEU A 231 4.77 -11.78 4.30
C LEU A 231 4.26 -12.27 5.65
N GLY A 232 3.80 -11.35 6.50
CA GLY A 232 2.87 -11.63 7.59
C GLY A 232 1.44 -11.25 7.19
N ILE A 233 0.46 -12.02 7.63
CA ILE A 233 -0.97 -11.63 7.55
C ILE A 233 -1.56 -11.79 8.93
N VAL A 234 -2.26 -10.76 9.40
CA VAL A 234 -3.04 -10.79 10.63
C VAL A 234 -4.48 -10.36 10.33
N LYS A 235 -5.44 -11.16 10.78
CA LYS A 235 -6.85 -10.79 10.75
C LYS A 235 -7.18 -10.03 12.02
N VAL A 236 -7.97 -8.98 11.88
CA VAL A 236 -8.42 -8.15 12.99
C VAL A 236 -9.95 -8.03 12.97
N VAL A 237 -10.55 -8.05 14.16
CA VAL A 237 -11.97 -7.83 14.35
C VAL A 237 -12.14 -6.46 15.01
N GLY A 238 -13.07 -5.67 14.50
CA GLY A 238 -13.28 -4.32 15.02
C GLY A 238 -12.06 -3.40 14.87
N ARG A 239 -11.93 -2.45 15.78
CA ARG A 239 -10.88 -1.41 15.75
C ARG A 239 -9.96 -1.40 16.97
N ASP A 240 -10.11 -2.34 17.89
CA ASP A 240 -9.35 -2.36 19.14
C ASP A 240 -7.84 -2.47 18.93
N PHE A 241 -7.42 -3.12 17.82
CA PHE A 241 -6.00 -3.24 17.44
C PHE A 241 -5.34 -1.88 17.21
N LEU A 242 -6.10 -0.83 16.86
CA LEU A 242 -5.59 0.52 16.62
C LEU A 242 -5.01 1.17 17.90
N SER A 243 -5.42 0.72 19.07
CA SER A 243 -4.85 1.16 20.36
C SER A 243 -3.45 0.61 20.61
N GLY A 244 -3.12 -0.54 19.99
CA GLY A 244 -1.82 -1.19 20.09
C GLY A 244 -0.71 -0.45 19.34
N ASN A 245 0.55 -0.87 19.57
CA ASN A 245 1.69 -0.34 18.83
C ASN A 245 1.81 -1.08 17.48
N PRO A 246 1.75 -0.40 16.31
CA PRO A 246 1.90 -1.04 15.02
C PRO A 246 3.26 -1.71 14.81
N ALA A 247 4.33 -1.21 15.43
CA ALA A 247 5.65 -1.84 15.37
C ALA A 247 5.68 -3.18 16.09
N ASP A 248 5.00 -3.30 17.23
CA ASP A 248 4.90 -4.57 17.96
C ASP A 248 4.12 -5.59 17.13
N LEU A 249 2.98 -5.20 16.55
CA LEU A 249 2.23 -6.08 15.67
C LEU A 249 3.07 -6.52 14.47
N PHE A 250 3.77 -5.58 13.84
CA PHE A 250 4.65 -5.85 12.71
C PHE A 250 5.79 -6.80 13.07
N ASN A 251 6.43 -6.62 14.21
CA ASN A 251 7.58 -7.43 14.63
C ASN A 251 7.18 -8.83 15.09
N ASN A 252 6.05 -9.00 15.76
CA ASN A 252 5.63 -10.24 16.39
C ASN A 252 4.79 -11.15 15.50
N THR A 253 4.28 -10.64 14.37
CA THR A 253 3.50 -11.47 13.43
C THR A 253 4.41 -12.48 12.74
N ALA A 254 4.03 -13.75 12.79
CA ALA A 254 4.72 -14.82 12.07
C ALA A 254 4.71 -14.57 10.56
N ARG A 255 5.84 -14.80 9.90
CA ARG A 255 6.01 -14.56 8.46
C ARG A 255 6.16 -15.84 7.67
N ILE A 256 5.68 -15.78 6.44
CA ILE A 256 5.93 -16.81 5.43
C ILE A 256 7.04 -16.27 4.53
N ASN A 257 8.12 -17.04 4.40
CA ASN A 257 9.25 -16.67 3.57
C ASN A 257 8.80 -16.20 2.17
N GLY A 258 9.28 -15.05 1.72
CA GLY A 258 8.91 -14.43 0.45
C GLY A 258 9.13 -15.32 -0.78
N LYS A 259 10.08 -16.27 -0.72
CA LYS A 259 10.30 -17.26 -1.80
C LYS A 259 9.17 -18.28 -1.93
N THR A 260 8.42 -18.56 -0.87
CA THR A 260 7.29 -19.49 -0.88
C THR A 260 5.97 -18.81 -1.24
N VAL A 261 5.94 -17.48 -1.32
CA VAL A 261 4.74 -16.69 -1.65
C VAL A 261 4.75 -16.27 -3.12
N VAL A 262 5.17 -17.19 -3.99
CA VAL A 262 5.02 -17.03 -5.43
C VAL A 262 3.55 -17.29 -5.77
N GLY A 263 2.91 -16.36 -6.49
CA GLY A 263 1.51 -16.50 -6.88
C GLY A 263 0.54 -15.76 -5.93
N LYS A 264 -0.62 -16.37 -5.71
CA LYS A 264 -1.65 -15.81 -4.81
C LYS A 264 -1.24 -16.00 -3.36
N TRP A 265 -1.53 -14.99 -2.53
CA TRP A 265 -1.24 -15.05 -1.09
C TRP A 265 -2.34 -15.75 -0.27
N THR A 266 -3.29 -16.39 -0.93
CA THR A 266 -4.39 -17.11 -0.27
C THR A 266 -3.92 -18.19 0.70
N LYS A 267 -2.78 -18.86 0.44
CA LYS A 267 -2.18 -19.79 1.40
C LYS A 267 -1.74 -19.10 2.69
N ALA A 268 -1.41 -17.80 2.64
CA ALA A 268 -1.00 -17.05 3.82
C ALA A 268 -2.15 -16.71 4.76
N LEU A 269 -3.40 -16.80 4.26
CA LEU A 269 -4.62 -16.62 5.06
C LEU A 269 -4.93 -17.85 5.94
N LEU A 270 -4.29 -18.98 5.65
CA LEU A 270 -4.49 -20.22 6.40
C LEU A 270 -3.68 -20.22 7.70
N THR A 271 -4.20 -20.85 8.72
CA THR A 271 -3.48 -21.12 9.95
C THR A 271 -2.27 -22.03 9.69
N LYS A 272 -1.34 -22.12 10.65
CA LYS A 272 -0.19 -23.00 10.53
C LYS A 272 -0.62 -24.46 10.34
N SER A 273 -1.60 -24.92 11.12
CA SER A 273 -2.12 -26.31 11.05
C SER A 273 -2.79 -26.59 9.70
N GLU A 274 -3.54 -25.65 9.14
CA GLU A 274 -4.14 -25.82 7.82
C GLU A 274 -3.11 -25.89 6.70
N ARG A 275 -2.02 -25.09 6.80
CA ARG A 275 -0.91 -25.17 5.84
C ARG A 275 -0.20 -26.50 5.92
N GLU A 276 0.12 -26.97 7.14
CA GLU A 276 0.76 -28.27 7.35
C GLU A 276 -0.11 -29.41 6.83
N LEU A 277 -1.44 -29.33 7.02
CA LEU A 277 -2.37 -30.30 6.45
C LEU A 277 -2.34 -30.28 4.92
N ILE A 278 -2.39 -29.11 4.28
CA ILE A 278 -2.33 -29.00 2.83
C ILE A 278 -1.01 -29.54 2.29
N ASP A 279 0.11 -29.21 2.94
CA ASP A 279 1.42 -29.67 2.51
C ASP A 279 1.53 -31.20 2.66
N SER A 280 0.97 -31.81 3.72
CA SER A 280 0.89 -33.26 3.86
C SER A 280 0.01 -33.94 2.81
N LEU A 281 -1.07 -33.28 2.38
CA LEU A 281 -1.93 -33.76 1.28
C LEU A 281 -1.19 -33.79 -0.07
N TYR A 282 -0.30 -32.82 -0.33
CA TYR A 282 0.50 -32.81 -1.55
C TYR A 282 1.57 -33.90 -1.59
N GLU A 283 2.00 -34.41 -0.43
CA GLU A 283 2.94 -35.53 -0.33
C GLU A 283 2.23 -36.90 -0.41
N HIS A 284 0.89 -36.94 -0.34
CA HIS A 284 0.13 -38.18 -0.36
C HIS A 284 -0.01 -38.71 -1.79
N THR A 285 0.30 -39.99 -2.00
CA THR A 285 0.36 -40.63 -3.33
C THR A 285 -0.99 -40.65 -4.06
N ASP A 286 -2.11 -40.57 -3.34
CA ASP A 286 -3.46 -40.63 -3.89
C ASP A 286 -4.04 -39.23 -4.17
N VAL A 287 -3.28 -38.16 -3.88
CA VAL A 287 -3.68 -36.77 -4.15
C VAL A 287 -2.87 -36.23 -5.32
N HIS A 288 -3.54 -35.97 -6.42
CA HIS A 288 -2.91 -35.40 -7.63
C HIS A 288 -3.38 -33.97 -7.85
N ARG A 289 -2.47 -33.11 -8.32
CA ARG A 289 -2.84 -31.77 -8.76
C ARG A 289 -3.61 -31.86 -10.08
N PHE A 290 -4.58 -30.93 -10.25
CA PHE A 290 -5.43 -30.92 -11.44
C PHE A 290 -4.63 -30.79 -12.76
N ASP A 291 -3.47 -30.07 -12.71
CA ASP A 291 -2.53 -29.94 -13.82
C ASP A 291 -1.72 -31.21 -14.13
N GLN A 292 -1.81 -32.23 -13.30
CA GLN A 292 -1.19 -33.56 -13.49
C GLN A 292 -2.15 -34.59 -14.05
N ILE A 293 -3.47 -34.28 -14.07
CA ILE A 293 -4.53 -35.21 -14.49
C ILE A 293 -5.11 -34.81 -15.85
N ALA A 294 -4.89 -33.54 -16.28
CA ALA A 294 -5.27 -33.00 -17.58
C ALA A 294 -4.11 -33.16 -18.55
#